data_e8460e805a3bf8c45c799f3bb416fdab
#
_entry.id   e8460e805a3bf8c45c799f3bb416fdab
#
_cell.length_a   1.000
_cell.length_b   1.000
_cell.length_c   1.000
_cell.angle_alpha   90.00
_cell.angle_beta   90.00
_cell.angle_gamma   90.00
#
_symmetry.space_group_name_H-M   'P 1'
#
loop_
_entity.id
_entity.type
_entity.pdbx_description
1 polymer ?
#
loop_
_entity_poly.entity_id
_entity_poly.type
_entity_poly.pdbx_seq_one_letter_code
_entity_poly.pdbx_strand_id
1 'polypeptide(L)'
;GDRVVVRSRVFPPHPSTGRVNTESMRAYLRDLRGRFPVPQARDEKTGRALQGPAFAYDRWAFSESAETLEQEGLAMVDFPQNATTMGPASTQAFELITTGRLAHDGDPVLAEHVANTTAILTERGMKVTKPKKVTPRKNDACVALVMAVAMAMQEVPKPYVRTPRMPVGF
;
A
#
# COMPACT_ATOMS: atom_id res chain seq x y z
N GLY A 1 3.18 -18.49 -11.21
CA GLY A 1 2.66 -17.72 -10.06
C GLY A 1 2.61 -16.25 -10.42
N ASP A 2 1.68 -15.54 -9.84
CA ASP A 2 1.47 -14.12 -10.14
C ASP A 2 2.67 -13.28 -9.72
N ARG A 3 3.07 -12.35 -10.57
CA ARG A 3 4.15 -11.40 -10.31
C ARG A 3 3.55 -10.08 -9.86
N VAL A 4 4.13 -9.51 -8.80
CA VAL A 4 3.81 -8.15 -8.34
C VAL A 4 4.76 -7.18 -9.04
N VAL A 5 4.21 -6.17 -9.72
CA VAL A 5 4.98 -5.10 -10.35
C VAL A 5 4.90 -3.85 -9.49
N VAL A 6 6.05 -3.34 -9.11
CA VAL A 6 6.19 -2.14 -8.28
C VAL A 6 6.73 -0.98 -9.10
N ARG A 7 6.13 0.17 -8.95
CA ARG A 7 6.64 1.46 -9.39
C ARG A 7 6.69 2.39 -8.20
N SER A 8 7.79 3.08 -8.03
CA SER A 8 7.95 4.04 -6.94
C SER A 8 7.93 5.48 -7.43
N ARG A 9 7.48 6.36 -6.56
CA ARG A 9 7.65 7.80 -6.71
C ARG A 9 7.92 8.42 -5.35
N VAL A 10 9.05 9.06 -5.22
CA VAL A 10 9.43 9.78 -4.00
C VAL A 10 9.22 11.28 -4.20
N PHE A 11 8.62 11.92 -3.21
CA PHE A 11 8.42 13.36 -3.16
C PHE A 11 9.45 13.95 -2.19
N PRO A 12 10.52 14.58 -2.69
CA PRO A 12 11.54 15.15 -1.83
C PRO A 12 11.00 16.35 -1.07
N PRO A 13 11.49 16.59 0.15
CA PRO A 13 11.16 17.81 0.87
C PRO A 13 11.74 19.03 0.15
N HIS A 14 11.05 20.16 0.30
CA HIS A 14 11.52 21.43 -0.25
C HIS A 14 12.85 21.84 0.42
N PRO A 15 13.89 22.21 -0.33
CA PRO A 15 15.23 22.43 0.22
C PRO A 15 15.29 23.46 1.35
N SER A 16 14.49 24.54 1.26
CA SER A 16 14.54 25.60 2.26
C SER A 16 13.61 25.39 3.46
N THR A 17 12.49 24.63 3.30
CA THR A 17 11.50 24.44 4.37
C THR A 17 11.56 23.07 5.02
N GLY A 18 12.22 22.10 4.39
CA GLY A 18 12.24 20.72 4.82
C GLY A 18 10.86 20.01 4.75
N ARG A 19 9.85 20.67 4.17
CA ARG A 19 8.48 20.14 4.09
C ARG A 19 8.21 19.50 2.74
N VAL A 20 7.51 18.37 2.75
CA VAL A 20 7.01 17.73 1.53
C VAL A 20 5.77 18.47 1.05
N ASN A 21 5.64 18.62 -0.27
CA ASN A 21 4.43 19.18 -0.87
C ASN A 21 3.33 18.12 -0.91
N THR A 22 2.43 18.17 0.09
CA THR A 22 1.32 17.23 0.23
C THR A 22 0.30 17.34 -0.91
N GLU A 23 0.14 18.53 -1.51
CA GLU A 23 -0.76 18.68 -2.67
C GLU A 23 -0.24 17.94 -3.90
N SER A 24 1.07 17.97 -4.14
CA SER A 24 1.66 17.15 -5.21
C SER A 24 1.45 15.65 -4.98
N MET A 25 1.49 15.20 -3.73
CA MET A 25 1.17 13.81 -3.38
C MET A 25 -0.31 13.50 -3.64
N ARG A 26 -1.23 14.35 -3.20
CA ARG A 26 -2.67 14.19 -3.46
C ARG A 26 -2.99 14.16 -4.95
N ALA A 27 -2.41 15.10 -5.71
CA ALA A 27 -2.58 15.14 -7.17
C ALA A 27 -2.11 13.84 -7.84
N TYR A 28 -0.99 13.28 -7.37
CA TYR A 28 -0.50 11.99 -7.87
C TYR A 28 -1.42 10.82 -7.53
N LEU A 29 -2.00 10.78 -6.32
CA LEU A 29 -2.95 9.73 -5.94
C LEU A 29 -4.25 9.82 -6.75
N ARG A 30 -4.75 11.04 -7.04
CA ARG A 30 -5.89 11.26 -7.95
C ARG A 30 -5.59 10.75 -9.37
N ASP A 31 -4.39 11.05 -9.89
CA ASP A 31 -3.95 10.55 -11.20
C ASP A 31 -3.88 9.02 -11.23
N LEU A 32 -3.29 8.40 -10.20
CA LEU A 32 -3.27 6.95 -10.07
C LEU A 32 -4.69 6.34 -10.05
N ARG A 33 -5.60 6.95 -9.33
CA ARG A 33 -7.01 6.52 -9.28
C ARG A 33 -7.66 6.59 -10.65
N GLY A 34 -7.38 7.62 -11.43
CA GLY A 34 -7.87 7.77 -12.80
C GLY A 34 -7.32 6.71 -13.77
N ARG A 35 -6.03 6.42 -13.65
CA ARG A 35 -5.35 5.44 -14.51
C ARG A 35 -5.63 3.99 -14.15
N PHE A 36 -5.85 3.72 -12.88
CA PHE A 36 -6.08 2.38 -12.33
C PHE A 36 -7.40 2.35 -11.56
N PRO A 37 -8.55 2.37 -12.27
CA PRO A 37 -9.84 2.30 -11.60
C PRO A 37 -9.97 0.96 -10.88
N VAL A 38 -10.17 1.03 -9.58
CA VAL A 38 -10.42 -0.15 -8.76
C VAL A 38 -11.90 -0.46 -8.80
N PRO A 39 -12.30 -1.68 -9.18
CA PRO A 39 -13.69 -2.09 -9.08
C PRO A 39 -14.14 -1.99 -7.63
N GLN A 40 -15.14 -1.16 -7.36
CA GLN A 40 -15.77 -1.13 -6.04
C GLN A 40 -16.77 -2.29 -5.98
N ALA A 41 -16.32 -3.45 -5.49
CA ALA A 41 -17.25 -4.48 -5.07
C ALA A 41 -18.05 -3.95 -3.86
N ARG A 42 -19.35 -4.16 -3.84
CA ARG A 42 -20.20 -3.82 -2.70
C ARG A 42 -20.72 -5.10 -2.08
N ASP A 43 -20.78 -5.12 -0.76
CA ASP A 43 -21.47 -6.17 -0.03
C ASP A 43 -22.95 -6.13 -0.39
N GLU A 44 -23.50 -7.23 -0.86
CA GLU A 44 -24.89 -7.30 -1.35
C GLU A 44 -25.93 -7.07 -0.26
N LYS A 45 -25.61 -7.39 1.02
CA LYS A 45 -26.55 -7.27 2.13
C LYS A 45 -26.53 -5.88 2.75
N THR A 46 -25.36 -5.24 2.83
CA THR A 46 -25.19 -3.98 3.54
C THR A 46 -25.01 -2.78 2.61
N GLY A 47 -24.78 -3.01 1.31
CA GLY A 47 -24.45 -1.97 0.34
C GLY A 47 -23.07 -1.31 0.58
N ARG A 48 -22.33 -1.74 1.60
CA ARG A 48 -21.02 -1.21 1.92
C ARG A 48 -20.02 -1.59 0.84
N ALA A 49 -19.14 -0.65 0.49
CA ALA A 49 -17.99 -0.95 -0.34
C ALA A 49 -17.13 -2.02 0.35
N LEU A 50 -16.95 -3.14 -0.33
CA LEU A 50 -15.96 -4.13 0.09
C LEU A 50 -14.57 -3.53 -0.13
N GLN A 51 -13.66 -3.78 0.81
CA GLN A 51 -12.29 -3.31 0.68
C GLN A 51 -11.66 -3.93 -0.56
N GLY A 52 -11.56 -3.12 -1.61
CA GLY A 52 -10.74 -3.41 -2.78
C GLY A 52 -9.33 -2.84 -2.59
N PRO A 53 -8.46 -2.92 -3.60
CA PRO A 53 -7.16 -2.26 -3.57
C PRO A 53 -7.32 -0.81 -3.16
N ALA A 54 -6.70 -0.44 -2.05
CA ALA A 54 -6.83 0.83 -1.39
C ALA A 54 -5.46 1.48 -1.26
N PHE A 55 -5.43 2.78 -1.07
CA PHE A 55 -4.22 3.51 -0.78
C PHE A 55 -3.92 3.40 0.72
N ALA A 56 -2.90 2.61 1.08
CA ALA A 56 -2.44 2.53 2.45
C ALA A 56 -1.62 3.77 2.83
N TYR A 57 -1.84 4.30 4.01
CA TYR A 57 -1.12 5.47 4.51
C TYR A 57 -0.73 5.34 5.98
N ASP A 58 0.28 6.11 6.40
CA ASP A 58 0.64 6.27 7.80
C ASP A 58 -0.17 7.42 8.39
N ARG A 59 -1.00 7.12 9.38
CA ARG A 59 -1.86 8.09 10.08
C ARG A 59 -1.09 9.29 10.61
N TRP A 60 0.09 9.07 11.17
CA TRP A 60 0.88 10.13 11.77
C TRP A 60 1.40 11.16 10.77
N ALA A 61 1.60 10.74 9.53
CA ALA A 61 2.19 11.58 8.51
C ALA A 61 1.18 12.12 7.49
N PHE A 62 0.01 11.50 7.33
CA PHE A 62 -0.85 11.75 6.17
C PHE A 62 -2.36 11.83 6.46
N SER A 63 -2.81 11.88 7.73
CA SER A 63 -4.24 11.82 8.09
C SER A 63 -5.08 12.92 7.43
N GLU A 64 -4.66 14.18 7.50
CA GLU A 64 -5.39 15.30 6.88
C GLU A 64 -5.59 15.13 5.37
N SER A 65 -4.52 14.68 4.68
CA SER A 65 -4.59 14.41 3.25
C SER A 65 -5.45 13.19 2.94
N ALA A 66 -5.43 12.17 3.79
CA ALA A 66 -6.28 10.99 3.65
C ALA A 66 -7.76 11.34 3.78
N GLU A 67 -8.13 12.12 4.79
CA GLU A 67 -9.52 12.61 4.97
C GLU A 67 -10.01 13.39 3.74
N THR A 68 -9.17 14.27 3.19
CA THR A 68 -9.49 14.99 1.96
C THR A 68 -9.75 14.04 0.78
N LEU A 69 -8.88 13.06 0.59
CA LEU A 69 -8.99 12.10 -0.51
C LEU A 69 -10.18 11.13 -0.31
N GLU A 70 -10.51 10.78 0.93
CA GLU A 70 -11.71 9.99 1.26
C GLU A 70 -12.99 10.73 0.90
N GLN A 71 -13.06 12.03 1.19
CA GLN A 71 -14.19 12.88 0.79
C GLN A 71 -14.34 12.95 -0.74
N GLU A 72 -13.25 12.83 -1.48
CA GLU A 72 -13.22 12.74 -2.95
C GLU A 72 -13.52 11.32 -3.48
N GLY A 73 -13.75 10.34 -2.60
CA GLY A 73 -14.11 8.97 -2.95
C GLY A 73 -12.93 8.03 -3.21
N LEU A 74 -11.71 8.38 -2.79
CA LEU A 74 -10.59 7.45 -2.79
C LEU A 74 -10.67 6.51 -1.58
N ALA A 75 -10.38 5.23 -1.79
CA ALA A 75 -10.34 4.26 -0.71
C ALA A 75 -9.00 4.38 0.04
N MET A 76 -8.99 5.14 1.13
CA MET A 76 -7.81 5.30 1.99
C MET A 76 -7.86 4.29 3.14
N VAL A 77 -6.73 3.68 3.48
CA VAL A 77 -6.62 2.70 4.58
C VAL A 77 -5.47 3.09 5.50
N ASP A 78 -5.80 3.34 6.76
CA ASP A 78 -4.79 3.48 7.80
C ASP A 78 -4.02 2.17 7.96
N PHE A 79 -2.70 2.25 7.84
CA PHE A 79 -1.82 1.09 7.94
C PHE A 79 -0.87 1.27 9.14
N PRO A 80 -1.24 0.74 10.32
CA PRO A 80 -0.44 0.90 11.53
C PRO A 80 0.97 0.30 11.38
N GLN A 81 2.00 1.08 11.68
CA GLN A 81 3.39 0.63 11.57
C GLN A 81 3.88 -0.13 12.82
N ASN A 82 3.00 -0.90 13.47
CA ASN A 82 3.33 -1.75 14.60
C ASN A 82 3.79 -3.16 14.14
N ALA A 83 4.26 -4.00 15.07
CA ALA A 83 4.74 -5.34 14.75
C ALA A 83 3.64 -6.26 14.21
N THR A 84 2.40 -6.11 14.69
CA THR A 84 1.27 -6.96 14.30
C THR A 84 0.91 -6.77 12.82
N THR A 85 0.97 -5.53 12.32
CA THR A 85 0.63 -5.22 10.92
C THR A 85 1.85 -5.32 10.01
N MET A 86 2.98 -4.72 10.43
CA MET A 86 4.19 -4.69 9.61
C MET A 86 4.95 -6.02 9.57
N GLY A 87 4.81 -6.86 10.60
CA GLY A 87 5.49 -8.16 10.62
C GLY A 87 5.11 -9.07 9.46
N PRO A 88 3.83 -9.46 9.34
CA PRO A 88 3.35 -10.25 8.20
C PRO A 88 3.60 -9.58 6.84
N ALA A 89 3.35 -8.27 6.74
CA ALA A 89 3.55 -7.51 5.51
C ALA A 89 5.01 -7.51 5.04
N SER A 90 5.96 -7.33 5.97
CA SER A 90 7.39 -7.36 5.67
C SER A 90 7.86 -8.76 5.25
N THR A 91 7.36 -9.79 5.90
CA THR A 91 7.66 -11.19 5.56
C THR A 91 7.17 -11.49 4.13
N GLN A 92 5.95 -11.11 3.81
CA GLN A 92 5.37 -11.30 2.47
C GLN A 92 6.17 -10.56 1.39
N ALA A 93 6.55 -9.30 1.64
CA ALA A 93 7.39 -8.54 0.70
C ALA A 93 8.76 -9.20 0.51
N PHE A 94 9.39 -9.67 1.58
CA PHE A 94 10.66 -10.39 1.53
C PHE A 94 10.55 -11.68 0.71
N GLU A 95 9.50 -12.46 0.90
CA GLU A 95 9.27 -13.69 0.12
C GLU A 95 9.10 -13.39 -1.38
N LEU A 96 8.35 -12.36 -1.74
CA LEU A 96 8.18 -11.97 -3.14
C LEU A 96 9.52 -11.54 -3.78
N ILE A 97 10.36 -10.85 -3.03
CA ILE A 97 11.69 -10.42 -3.49
C ILE A 97 12.60 -11.64 -3.67
N THR A 98 12.71 -12.49 -2.66
CA THR A 98 13.65 -13.64 -2.67
C THR A 98 13.26 -14.73 -3.63
N THR A 99 11.98 -14.87 -3.94
CA THR A 99 11.46 -15.82 -4.95
C THR A 99 11.39 -15.25 -6.37
N GLY A 100 11.87 -14.01 -6.58
CA GLY A 100 11.84 -13.36 -7.90
C GLY A 100 10.43 -13.03 -8.42
N ARG A 101 9.45 -12.98 -7.52
CA ARG A 101 8.06 -12.67 -7.86
C ARG A 101 7.74 -11.19 -7.78
N LEU A 102 8.65 -10.36 -7.30
CA LEU A 102 8.54 -8.90 -7.32
C LEU A 102 9.41 -8.35 -8.44
N ALA A 103 8.80 -7.57 -9.32
CA ALA A 103 9.49 -6.82 -10.36
C ALA A 103 9.38 -5.32 -10.08
N HIS A 104 10.42 -4.55 -10.39
CA HIS A 104 10.43 -3.10 -10.24
C HIS A 104 11.12 -2.44 -11.43
N ASP A 105 10.94 -1.13 -11.57
CA ASP A 105 11.46 -0.32 -12.69
C ASP A 105 12.93 0.11 -12.53
N GLY A 106 13.60 -0.30 -11.46
CA GLY A 106 15.00 0.03 -11.22
C GLY A 106 15.22 1.42 -10.60
N ASP A 107 14.19 2.02 -10.00
CA ASP A 107 14.30 3.32 -9.34
C ASP A 107 15.45 3.33 -8.31
N PRO A 108 16.48 4.20 -8.49
CA PRO A 108 17.64 4.24 -7.60
C PRO A 108 17.30 4.70 -6.18
N VAL A 109 16.27 5.53 -6.00
CA VAL A 109 15.85 6.00 -4.68
C VAL A 109 15.17 4.86 -3.91
N LEU A 110 14.34 4.05 -4.58
CA LEU A 110 13.80 2.84 -3.97
C LEU A 110 14.92 1.89 -3.55
N ALA A 111 15.90 1.65 -4.43
CA ALA A 111 17.04 0.79 -4.14
C ALA A 111 17.86 1.29 -2.93
N GLU A 112 18.13 2.59 -2.86
CA GLU A 112 18.80 3.22 -1.72
C GLU A 112 17.99 3.02 -0.42
N HIS A 113 16.67 3.27 -0.44
CA HIS A 113 15.83 3.13 0.74
C HIS A 113 15.74 1.67 1.21
N VAL A 114 15.74 0.71 0.29
CA VAL A 114 15.83 -0.73 0.62
C VAL A 114 17.19 -1.05 1.27
N ALA A 115 18.30 -0.57 0.69
CA ALA A 115 19.64 -0.78 1.24
C ALA A 115 19.83 -0.12 2.63
N ASN A 116 19.12 0.96 2.91
CA ASN A 116 19.08 1.64 4.19
C ASN A 116 18.18 0.96 5.23
N THR A 117 17.52 -0.12 4.87
CA THR A 117 16.56 -0.81 5.73
C THR A 117 17.23 -1.99 6.44
N THR A 118 16.88 -2.19 7.70
CA THR A 118 17.23 -3.38 8.47
C THR A 118 15.95 -4.14 8.80
N ALA A 119 16.04 -5.45 8.93
CA ALA A 119 14.96 -6.28 9.41
C ALA A 119 15.24 -6.74 10.85
N ILE A 120 14.21 -6.71 11.68
CA ILE A 120 14.22 -7.32 13.01
C ILE A 120 13.20 -8.44 13.06
N LEU A 121 13.55 -9.53 13.73
CA LEU A 121 12.61 -10.60 14.01
C LEU A 121 11.72 -10.21 15.18
N THR A 122 10.44 -10.47 15.04
CA THR A 122 9.42 -10.27 16.07
C THR A 122 8.59 -11.54 16.21
N GLU A 123 7.79 -11.65 17.25
CA GLU A 123 6.83 -12.76 17.40
C GLU A 123 5.79 -12.84 16.25
N ARG A 124 5.62 -11.75 15.52
CA ARG A 124 4.67 -11.62 14.40
C ARG A 124 5.32 -11.70 13.02
N GLY A 125 6.58 -12.12 12.96
CA GLY A 125 7.37 -12.20 11.73
C GLY A 125 8.46 -11.13 11.65
N MET A 126 9.05 -10.97 10.48
CA MET A 126 10.12 -10.03 10.22
C MET A 126 9.54 -8.62 10.00
N LYS A 127 10.01 -7.64 10.76
CA LYS A 127 9.61 -6.23 10.59
C LYS A 127 10.76 -5.40 10.04
N VAL A 128 10.48 -4.63 8.97
CA VAL A 128 11.43 -3.64 8.45
C VAL A 128 11.55 -2.43 9.39
N THR A 129 12.77 -1.94 9.56
CA THR A 129 13.08 -0.81 10.43
C THR A 129 14.33 -0.07 9.95
N LYS A 130 14.64 1.06 10.57
CA LYS A 130 15.93 1.77 10.39
C LYS A 130 17.01 1.11 11.26
N PRO A 131 18.28 1.10 10.81
CA PRO A 131 19.39 0.51 11.57
C PRO A 131 19.61 1.16 12.95
N LYS A 132 19.32 2.45 13.06
CA LYS A 132 19.40 3.23 14.31
C LYS A 132 18.23 4.21 14.37
N LYS A 133 17.77 4.53 15.58
CA LYS A 133 16.70 5.52 15.79
C LYS A 133 17.02 6.89 15.19
N VAL A 134 18.29 7.30 15.25
CA VAL A 134 18.78 8.58 14.70
C VAL A 134 19.73 8.26 13.55
N THR A 135 19.27 8.38 12.34
CA THR A 135 20.09 8.23 11.13
C THR A 135 19.55 9.17 10.05
N PRO A 136 20.42 9.85 9.30
CA PRO A 136 19.99 10.64 8.13
C PRO A 136 19.48 9.75 6.98
N ARG A 137 19.77 8.44 7.04
CA ARG A 137 19.38 7.50 5.98
C ARG A 137 17.87 7.29 5.98
N LYS A 138 17.27 7.48 4.83
CA LYS A 138 15.83 7.31 4.61
C LYS A 138 15.52 5.86 4.23
N ASN A 139 14.37 5.35 4.67
CA ASN A 139 13.83 4.05 4.26
C ASN A 139 12.33 4.12 3.95
N ASP A 140 11.78 5.31 3.82
CA ASP A 140 10.35 5.53 3.72
C ASP A 140 9.75 4.84 2.47
N ALA A 141 10.49 4.81 1.34
CA ALA A 141 10.04 4.08 0.15
C ALA A 141 10.02 2.55 0.36
N CYS A 142 10.93 2.00 1.16
CA CYS A 142 10.87 0.59 1.52
C CYS A 142 9.65 0.28 2.42
N VAL A 143 9.34 1.14 3.38
CA VAL A 143 8.13 1.00 4.20
C VAL A 143 6.88 1.08 3.33
N ALA A 144 6.80 2.06 2.43
CA ALA A 144 5.69 2.20 1.47
C ALA A 144 5.57 0.98 0.54
N LEU A 145 6.69 0.41 0.08
CA LEU A 145 6.71 -0.84 -0.69
C LEU A 145 6.05 -1.99 0.08
N VAL A 146 6.44 -2.18 1.35
CA VAL A 146 5.87 -3.23 2.20
C VAL A 146 4.35 -3.05 2.37
N MET A 147 3.91 -1.82 2.62
CA MET A 147 2.49 -1.48 2.75
C MET A 147 1.74 -1.76 1.44
N ALA A 148 2.28 -1.34 0.30
CA ALA A 148 1.67 -1.54 -1.01
C ALA A 148 1.58 -3.03 -1.39
N VAL A 149 2.61 -3.82 -1.10
CA VAL A 149 2.60 -5.28 -1.31
C VAL A 149 1.50 -5.92 -0.46
N ALA A 150 1.41 -5.58 0.82
CA ALA A 150 0.37 -6.11 1.69
C ALA A 150 -1.03 -5.80 1.17
N MET A 151 -1.25 -4.60 0.65
CA MET A 151 -2.54 -4.21 0.05
C MET A 151 -2.81 -4.97 -1.27
N ALA A 152 -1.81 -5.12 -2.12
CA ALA A 152 -1.95 -5.79 -3.40
C ALA A 152 -2.19 -7.31 -3.28
N MET A 153 -1.71 -7.90 -2.19
CA MET A 153 -1.86 -9.35 -1.92
C MET A 153 -3.12 -9.69 -1.13
N GLN A 154 -3.90 -8.70 -0.70
CA GLN A 154 -5.22 -8.96 -0.13
C GLN A 154 -6.12 -9.56 -1.21
N GLU A 155 -6.79 -10.65 -0.88
CA GLU A 155 -7.80 -11.20 -1.78
C GLU A 155 -8.94 -10.18 -1.93
N VAL A 156 -9.12 -9.70 -3.15
CA VAL A 156 -10.33 -8.94 -3.48
C VAL A 156 -11.50 -9.93 -3.43
N PRO A 157 -12.51 -9.72 -2.58
CA PRO A 157 -13.68 -10.57 -2.57
C PRO A 157 -14.26 -10.62 -3.99
N LYS A 158 -14.35 -11.83 -4.55
CA LYS A 158 -14.94 -12.00 -5.89
C LYS A 158 -16.37 -11.46 -5.85
N PRO A 159 -16.79 -10.62 -6.81
CA PRO A 159 -18.16 -10.19 -6.88
C PRO A 159 -19.05 -11.44 -6.95
N TYR A 160 -20.06 -11.51 -6.10
CA TYR A 160 -21.05 -12.59 -6.15
C TYR A 160 -21.79 -12.47 -7.49
N VAL A 161 -21.52 -13.39 -8.39
CA VAL A 161 -22.31 -13.54 -9.60
C VAL A 161 -23.59 -14.27 -9.22
N ARG A 162 -24.69 -13.53 -9.11
CA ARG A 162 -26.02 -14.10 -8.90
C ARG A 162 -26.30 -15.03 -10.09
N THR A 163 -26.19 -16.34 -9.85
CA THR A 163 -26.70 -17.31 -10.83
C THR A 163 -28.20 -17.08 -10.97
N PRO A 164 -28.72 -16.85 -12.19
CA PRO A 164 -30.16 -16.75 -12.40
C PRO A 164 -30.80 -18.01 -11.85
N ARG A 165 -31.74 -17.89 -10.91
CA ARG A 165 -32.60 -19.02 -10.55
C ARG A 165 -33.32 -19.46 -11.82
N MET A 166 -33.00 -20.66 -12.28
CA MET A 166 -33.81 -21.29 -13.31
C MET A 166 -35.25 -21.35 -12.80
N PRO A 167 -36.25 -20.89 -13.57
CA PRO A 167 -37.63 -21.09 -13.16
C PRO A 167 -37.87 -22.58 -13.01
N VAL A 168 -38.32 -22.98 -11.82
CA VAL A 168 -38.78 -24.34 -11.59
C VAL A 168 -40.01 -24.49 -12.46
N GLY A 169 -39.90 -25.26 -13.54
CA GLY A 169 -41.04 -25.55 -14.41
C GLY A 169 -42.14 -26.27 -13.61
N PHE A 170 -43.36 -25.84 -13.86
CA PHE A 170 -44.56 -26.52 -13.46
C PHE A 170 -44.75 -27.78 -14.32
#